data_88994a36675cfddde32a135d79b74908
#
_entry.id   88994a36675cfddde32a135d79b74908
#
_cell.length_a   1.000
_cell.length_b   1.000
_cell.length_c   1.000
_cell.angle_alpha   90.00
_cell.angle_beta   90.00
_cell.angle_gamma   90.00
#
_symmetry.space_group_name_H-M   'P 1'
#
loop_
_entity.id
_entity.type
_entity.pdbx_description
1 polymer ?
#
loop_
_entity_poly.entity_id
_entity_poly.type
_entity_poly.pdbx_seq_one_letter_code
_entity_poly.pdbx_strand_id
1 'polypeptide(L)'
;MLNFRLRPFVFAALVPAAIAIAAPGAQASDKGNPEAKRIVAVGGTVTEILYALGAKDRIVARDSTSSYPADALSKPDIGYMRALSSEGILSQQPDLILSEDGSGPADVIAILKASAVPFVTVDTPPSGDAIPKKIEDVGAAVGLSDKAKTLAAETKAGLDALARDVSAVPEKDRKRVLFVLSSAGGRIMAAGKDTEAAAIIEMAGGINAAQEISGYKPLSDEAVIAAAPDVVLTMDRGDHVGKAKEIFALPAFQSTPAAANKALISMDGLYLIGFGPRTPAAGRDLAAKLYPDVVKP
;
A
#
# COMPACT_ATOMS: atom_id res chain seq x y z
N MET A 1 29.32 12.69 -98.11
CA MET A 1 28.46 11.81 -97.32
C MET A 1 29.13 11.60 -95.95
N LEU A 2 28.71 12.35 -94.94
CA LEU A 2 29.34 12.37 -93.60
C LEU A 2 28.36 11.66 -92.65
N ASN A 3 28.74 10.46 -92.13
CA ASN A 3 27.95 9.74 -91.17
C ASN A 3 28.26 10.18 -89.75
N PHE A 4 27.33 10.91 -89.10
CA PHE A 4 27.40 11.29 -87.72
C PHE A 4 26.78 10.19 -86.86
N ARG A 5 27.58 9.48 -86.04
CA ARG A 5 27.09 8.53 -85.05
C ARG A 5 26.85 9.21 -83.70
N LEU A 6 25.61 9.34 -83.30
CA LEU A 6 25.22 9.74 -81.94
C LEU A 6 25.53 8.60 -80.96
N ARG A 7 26.26 8.95 -79.91
CA ARG A 7 26.46 8.12 -78.74
C ARG A 7 25.38 8.44 -77.70
N PRO A 8 24.69 7.46 -77.06
CA PRO A 8 23.77 7.79 -76.01
C PRO A 8 24.52 8.04 -74.67
N PHE A 9 24.24 9.14 -74.00
CA PHE A 9 24.67 9.42 -72.66
C PHE A 9 23.74 8.69 -71.69
N VAL A 10 24.30 7.79 -70.88
CA VAL A 10 23.60 7.12 -69.77
C VAL A 10 23.74 8.06 -68.55
N PHE A 11 22.65 8.66 -68.15
CA PHE A 11 22.56 9.36 -66.88
C PHE A 11 22.33 8.31 -65.77
N ALA A 12 23.34 8.09 -64.93
CA ALA A 12 23.20 7.33 -63.70
C ALA A 12 22.56 8.21 -62.63
N ALA A 13 21.30 7.97 -62.32
CA ALA A 13 20.62 8.62 -61.21
C ALA A 13 21.10 8.03 -59.88
N LEU A 14 21.87 8.79 -59.09
CA LEU A 14 22.14 8.46 -57.68
C LEU A 14 20.87 8.72 -56.88
N VAL A 15 20.25 7.64 -56.36
CA VAL A 15 19.20 7.70 -55.35
C VAL A 15 19.87 7.73 -53.96
N PRO A 16 19.70 8.78 -53.13
CA PRO A 16 20.23 8.75 -51.81
C PRO A 16 19.37 7.77 -50.95
N ALA A 17 19.98 6.71 -50.46
CA ALA A 17 19.38 5.83 -49.49
C ALA A 17 19.27 6.58 -48.14
N ALA A 18 18.06 7.02 -47.78
CA ALA A 18 17.77 7.54 -46.46
C ALA A 18 17.78 6.37 -45.48
N ILE A 19 18.83 6.25 -44.68
CA ILE A 19 18.88 5.35 -43.53
C ILE A 19 17.97 5.96 -42.46
N ALA A 20 16.76 5.44 -42.36
CA ALA A 20 15.87 5.69 -41.21
C ALA A 20 16.48 5.02 -40.01
N ILE A 21 17.16 5.77 -39.15
CA ILE A 21 17.55 5.33 -37.82
C ILE A 21 16.23 5.25 -36.99
N ALA A 22 15.64 4.08 -36.95
CA ALA A 22 14.56 3.78 -35.99
C ALA A 22 15.18 3.87 -34.59
N ALA A 23 14.88 4.93 -33.83
CA ALA A 23 15.14 4.98 -32.43
C ALA A 23 14.35 3.81 -31.79
N PRO A 24 14.99 2.94 -30.99
CA PRO A 24 14.24 1.92 -30.26
C PRO A 24 13.25 2.67 -29.36
N GLY A 25 11.95 2.49 -29.59
CA GLY A 25 10.92 2.94 -28.69
C GLY A 25 11.19 2.27 -27.33
N ALA A 26 11.58 3.07 -26.35
CA ALA A 26 11.74 2.61 -25.00
C ALA A 26 10.35 2.16 -24.51
N GLN A 27 10.06 0.87 -24.57
CA GLN A 27 8.92 0.29 -23.89
C GLN A 27 9.21 0.36 -22.39
N ALA A 28 8.31 1.00 -21.64
CA ALA A 28 8.38 1.04 -20.19
C ALA A 28 8.52 -0.40 -19.66
N SER A 29 9.52 -0.64 -18.83
CA SER A 29 9.81 -1.96 -18.27
C SER A 29 8.96 -2.17 -17.01
N ASP A 30 8.11 -3.20 -16.99
CA ASP A 30 7.43 -3.68 -15.77
C ASP A 30 8.41 -4.23 -14.72
N LYS A 31 9.70 -4.35 -15.08
CA LYS A 31 10.75 -4.94 -14.23
C LYS A 31 11.45 -3.96 -13.30
N GLY A 32 11.04 -2.69 -13.28
CA GLY A 32 11.69 -1.66 -12.47
C GLY A 32 12.91 -1.03 -13.17
N ASN A 33 13.64 -0.21 -12.39
CA ASN A 33 14.88 0.42 -12.80
C ASN A 33 15.88 0.36 -11.64
N PRO A 34 16.80 -0.63 -11.63
CA PRO A 34 17.77 -0.80 -10.55
C PRO A 34 18.64 0.44 -10.29
N GLU A 35 18.90 1.22 -11.33
CA GLU A 35 19.72 2.43 -11.27
C GLU A 35 18.90 3.71 -11.05
N ALA A 36 17.58 3.61 -10.84
CA ALA A 36 16.71 4.75 -10.65
C ALA A 36 17.25 5.68 -9.55
N LYS A 37 17.25 6.97 -9.83
CA LYS A 37 17.68 8.04 -8.91
C LYS A 37 16.55 9.00 -8.58
N ARG A 38 15.44 8.89 -9.31
CA ARG A 38 14.26 9.77 -9.18
C ARG A 38 13.00 8.93 -9.09
N ILE A 39 12.76 8.38 -7.91
CA ILE A 39 11.64 7.48 -7.65
C ILE A 39 10.44 8.30 -7.18
N VAL A 40 9.31 8.12 -7.83
CA VAL A 40 8.01 8.50 -7.27
C VAL A 40 7.42 7.28 -6.58
N ALA A 41 7.19 7.39 -5.26
CA ALA A 41 6.62 6.35 -4.43
C ALA A 41 5.13 6.62 -4.18
N VAL A 42 4.29 5.71 -4.62
CA VAL A 42 2.83 5.76 -4.45
C VAL A 42 2.39 4.64 -3.53
N GLY A 43 1.82 5.01 -2.40
CA GLY A 43 1.46 4.09 -1.32
C GLY A 43 2.43 4.17 -0.14
N GLY A 44 1.85 4.25 1.06
CA GLY A 44 2.62 4.45 2.29
C GLY A 44 3.61 3.32 2.56
N THR A 45 3.23 2.09 2.22
CA THR A 45 4.08 0.91 2.44
C THR A 45 5.27 0.86 1.48
N VAL A 46 5.08 1.24 0.22
CA VAL A 46 6.18 1.36 -0.76
C VAL A 46 7.21 2.38 -0.26
N THR A 47 6.75 3.53 0.22
CA THR A 47 7.62 4.55 0.80
C THR A 47 8.38 4.01 2.01
N GLU A 48 7.68 3.36 2.94
CA GLU A 48 8.30 2.77 4.14
C GLU A 48 9.38 1.74 3.78
N ILE A 49 9.11 0.84 2.82
CA ILE A 49 10.07 -0.16 2.36
C ILE A 49 11.30 0.51 1.74
N LEU A 50 11.12 1.51 0.87
CA LEU A 50 12.23 2.25 0.26
C LEU A 50 13.12 2.91 1.31
N TYR A 51 12.54 3.49 2.36
CA TYR A 51 13.30 4.04 3.49
C TYR A 51 14.06 2.95 4.24
N ALA A 52 13.42 1.84 4.56
CA ALA A 52 14.04 0.71 5.25
C ALA A 52 15.21 0.11 4.46
N LEU A 53 15.13 0.09 3.14
CA LEU A 53 16.20 -0.36 2.24
C LEU A 53 17.34 0.67 2.08
N GLY A 54 17.17 1.89 2.62
CA GLY A 54 18.15 2.98 2.50
C GLY A 54 18.11 3.71 1.15
N ALA A 55 16.97 3.67 0.45
CA ALA A 55 16.76 4.34 -0.83
C ALA A 55 16.13 5.75 -0.72
N LYS A 56 16.05 6.32 0.49
CA LYS A 56 15.34 7.59 0.77
C LYS A 56 15.77 8.76 -0.10
N ASP A 57 17.08 8.85 -0.40
CA ASP A 57 17.64 9.96 -1.19
C ASP A 57 17.28 9.86 -2.67
N ARG A 58 16.77 8.71 -3.11
CA ARG A 58 16.28 8.45 -4.46
C ARG A 58 14.81 8.81 -4.62
N ILE A 59 14.06 9.02 -3.52
CA ILE A 59 12.65 9.40 -3.56
C ILE A 59 12.52 10.89 -3.84
N VAL A 60 11.88 11.25 -4.95
CA VAL A 60 11.66 12.64 -5.36
C VAL A 60 10.26 13.13 -5.03
N ALA A 61 9.29 12.22 -4.89
CA ALA A 61 7.94 12.54 -4.45
C ALA A 61 7.25 11.31 -3.84
N ARG A 62 6.24 11.57 -3.02
CA ARG A 62 5.43 10.56 -2.34
C ARG A 62 3.94 10.93 -2.41
N ASP A 63 3.06 9.95 -2.27
CA ASP A 63 1.63 10.21 -2.10
C ASP A 63 1.25 10.61 -0.66
N SER A 64 0.02 11.10 -0.45
CA SER A 64 -0.42 11.58 0.86
C SER A 64 -0.54 10.50 1.95
N THR A 65 -0.59 9.20 1.59
CA THR A 65 -0.60 8.10 2.56
C THR A 65 0.79 7.77 3.12
N SER A 66 1.84 8.26 2.50
CA SER A 66 3.25 8.06 2.86
C SER A 66 3.63 8.95 4.05
N SER A 67 3.15 8.59 5.25
CA SER A 67 3.34 9.36 6.50
C SER A 67 4.54 8.87 7.35
N TYR A 68 5.15 7.75 7.00
CA TYR A 68 6.27 7.17 7.75
C TYR A 68 7.45 6.78 6.83
N PRO A 69 8.69 6.95 7.32
CA PRO A 69 9.06 7.69 8.54
C PRO A 69 8.74 9.19 8.42
N ALA A 70 8.80 9.93 9.52
CA ALA A 70 8.47 11.36 9.51
C ALA A 70 9.26 12.18 8.48
N ASP A 71 10.50 11.77 8.18
CA ASP A 71 11.35 12.35 7.13
C ASP A 71 10.69 12.28 5.73
N ALA A 72 9.80 11.31 5.47
CA ALA A 72 9.08 11.20 4.21
C ALA A 72 8.17 12.41 3.95
N LEU A 73 7.68 13.07 5.01
CA LEU A 73 6.83 14.25 4.90
C LEU A 73 7.57 15.46 4.30
N SER A 74 8.90 15.44 4.29
CA SER A 74 9.72 16.46 3.62
C SER A 74 9.72 16.34 2.09
N LYS A 75 9.30 15.20 1.55
CA LYS A 75 9.22 14.98 0.10
C LYS A 75 7.96 15.60 -0.48
N PRO A 76 8.01 16.11 -1.73
CA PRO A 76 6.84 16.62 -2.45
C PRO A 76 5.66 15.65 -2.40
N ASP A 77 4.48 16.17 -2.11
CA ASP A 77 3.22 15.43 -2.06
C ASP A 77 2.53 15.49 -3.43
N ILE A 78 2.25 14.33 -4.03
CA ILE A 78 1.56 14.20 -5.31
C ILE A 78 0.06 13.89 -5.17
N GLY A 79 -0.48 14.02 -3.98
CA GLY A 79 -1.90 13.77 -3.68
C GLY A 79 -2.18 12.34 -3.21
N TYR A 80 -3.46 12.02 -3.06
CA TYR A 80 -3.91 10.72 -2.55
C TYR A 80 -3.78 9.63 -3.61
N MET A 81 -3.25 8.47 -3.22
CA MET A 81 -2.96 7.35 -4.13
C MET A 81 -4.15 6.90 -5.01
N ARG A 82 -5.39 7.13 -4.58
CA ARG A 82 -6.60 6.81 -5.35
C ARG A 82 -7.18 7.99 -6.13
N ALA A 83 -6.53 9.15 -6.07
CA ALA A 83 -6.92 10.38 -6.78
C ALA A 83 -5.68 11.06 -7.38
N LEU A 84 -4.83 10.28 -8.05
CA LEU A 84 -3.58 10.73 -8.65
C LEU A 84 -3.80 11.60 -9.88
N SER A 85 -2.79 12.40 -10.21
CA SER A 85 -2.68 13.12 -11.47
C SER A 85 -1.42 12.66 -12.22
N SER A 86 -1.59 12.25 -13.49
CA SER A 86 -0.44 11.88 -14.32
C SER A 86 0.51 13.05 -14.57
N GLU A 87 -0.03 14.27 -14.74
CA GLU A 87 0.77 15.49 -14.85
C GLU A 87 1.54 15.77 -13.56
N GLY A 88 0.89 15.68 -12.39
CA GLY A 88 1.52 15.88 -11.08
C GLY A 88 2.68 14.91 -10.86
N ILE A 89 2.53 13.65 -11.27
CA ILE A 89 3.59 12.64 -11.15
C ILE A 89 4.72 12.89 -12.16
N LEU A 90 4.39 13.07 -13.44
CA LEU A 90 5.40 13.24 -14.49
C LEU A 90 6.18 14.56 -14.38
N SER A 91 5.56 15.60 -13.79
CA SER A 91 6.26 16.88 -13.50
C SER A 91 7.42 16.71 -12.51
N GLN A 92 7.41 15.65 -11.71
CA GLN A 92 8.52 15.28 -10.82
C GLN A 92 9.72 14.69 -11.60
N GLN A 93 9.60 14.50 -12.91
CA GLN A 93 10.63 13.90 -13.77
C GLN A 93 11.18 12.58 -13.22
N PRO A 94 10.31 11.60 -12.89
CA PRO A 94 10.77 10.33 -12.36
C PRO A 94 11.47 9.50 -13.43
N ASP A 95 12.41 8.67 -12.99
CA ASP A 95 13.01 7.58 -13.77
C ASP A 95 12.50 6.20 -13.33
N LEU A 96 11.63 6.18 -12.32
CA LEU A 96 10.86 5.02 -11.86
C LEU A 96 9.63 5.49 -11.07
N ILE A 97 8.48 4.84 -11.33
CA ILE A 97 7.28 4.97 -10.51
C ILE A 97 7.02 3.61 -9.87
N LEU A 98 7.00 3.56 -8.54
CA LEU A 98 6.57 2.40 -7.76
C LEU A 98 5.20 2.72 -7.17
N SER A 99 4.21 1.88 -7.46
CA SER A 99 2.83 2.14 -7.04
C SER A 99 2.22 0.90 -6.41
N GLU A 100 1.65 1.05 -5.22
CA GLU A 100 0.82 0.00 -4.64
C GLU A 100 -0.37 -0.32 -5.54
N ASP A 101 -0.78 -1.58 -5.56
CA ASP A 101 -2.02 -2.00 -6.19
C ASP A 101 -3.23 -1.26 -5.61
N GLY A 102 -4.28 -1.09 -6.41
CA GLY A 102 -5.44 -0.28 -6.03
C GLY A 102 -5.21 1.24 -6.08
N SER A 103 -4.06 1.70 -6.60
CA SER A 103 -3.85 3.11 -6.95
C SER A 103 -4.70 3.51 -8.15
N GLY A 104 -5.05 4.79 -8.25
CA GLY A 104 -5.96 5.26 -9.28
C GLY A 104 -6.06 6.77 -9.42
N PRO A 105 -6.93 7.26 -10.32
CA PRO A 105 -7.91 6.52 -11.13
C PRO A 105 -7.28 5.62 -12.20
N ALA A 106 -8.04 4.65 -12.71
CA ALA A 106 -7.54 3.65 -13.66
C ALA A 106 -7.02 4.25 -14.97
N ASP A 107 -7.66 5.31 -15.46
CA ASP A 107 -7.23 6.06 -16.64
C ASP A 107 -5.88 6.76 -16.43
N VAL A 108 -5.64 7.34 -15.25
CA VAL A 108 -4.34 7.92 -14.87
C VAL A 108 -3.26 6.83 -14.84
N ILE A 109 -3.55 5.68 -14.23
CA ILE A 109 -2.61 4.55 -14.21
C ILE A 109 -2.29 4.08 -15.64
N ALA A 110 -3.29 4.01 -16.53
CA ALA A 110 -3.07 3.65 -17.93
C ALA A 110 -2.14 4.64 -18.65
N ILE A 111 -2.31 5.95 -18.41
CA ILE A 111 -1.43 7.00 -18.96
C ILE A 111 0.00 6.84 -18.44
N LEU A 112 0.18 6.60 -17.13
CA LEU A 112 1.50 6.43 -16.54
C LEU A 112 2.21 5.17 -17.08
N LYS A 113 1.50 4.07 -17.22
CA LYS A 113 2.03 2.82 -17.83
C LYS A 113 2.37 2.97 -19.30
N ALA A 114 1.67 3.83 -20.03
CA ALA A 114 1.96 4.14 -21.44
C ALA A 114 3.09 5.17 -21.61
N SER A 115 3.55 5.80 -20.54
CA SER A 115 4.65 6.75 -20.58
C SER A 115 6.00 6.02 -20.79
N ALA A 116 7.06 6.80 -21.09
CA ALA A 116 8.40 6.27 -21.22
C ALA A 116 9.06 5.94 -19.86
N VAL A 117 8.40 6.25 -18.73
CA VAL A 117 8.92 6.01 -17.39
C VAL A 117 8.53 4.61 -16.94
N PRO A 118 9.48 3.75 -16.50
CA PRO A 118 9.17 2.47 -15.88
C PRO A 118 8.14 2.61 -14.76
N PHE A 119 7.08 1.81 -14.85
CA PHE A 119 5.99 1.80 -13.87
C PHE A 119 5.84 0.38 -13.32
N VAL A 120 6.05 0.22 -12.02
CA VAL A 120 5.92 -1.08 -11.34
C VAL A 120 4.74 -1.02 -10.38
N THR A 121 3.80 -1.94 -10.55
CA THR A 121 2.76 -2.19 -9.57
C THR A 121 3.28 -3.17 -8.53
N VAL A 122 3.14 -2.80 -7.26
CA VAL A 122 3.51 -3.63 -6.11
C VAL A 122 2.23 -4.24 -5.55
N ASP A 123 2.11 -5.56 -5.63
CA ASP A 123 0.96 -6.29 -5.11
C ASP A 123 0.87 -6.16 -3.58
N THR A 124 -0.33 -5.95 -3.08
CA THR A 124 -0.59 -5.73 -1.66
C THR A 124 -1.73 -6.60 -1.13
N PRO A 125 -1.68 -7.93 -1.28
CA PRO A 125 -2.74 -8.78 -0.73
C PRO A 125 -2.81 -8.62 0.79
N PRO A 126 -4.02 -8.64 1.38
CA PRO A 126 -4.23 -8.47 2.82
C PRO A 126 -3.82 -9.73 3.59
N SER A 127 -2.53 -10.07 3.57
CA SER A 127 -1.97 -11.27 4.20
C SER A 127 -0.58 -11.00 4.74
N GLY A 128 -0.32 -11.44 5.99
CA GLY A 128 1.02 -11.38 6.58
C GLY A 128 2.07 -12.13 5.75
N ASP A 129 1.69 -13.27 5.16
CA ASP A 129 2.58 -14.11 4.34
C ASP A 129 3.03 -13.41 3.03
N ALA A 130 2.28 -12.41 2.58
CA ALA A 130 2.63 -11.65 1.37
C ALA A 130 3.66 -10.55 1.61
N ILE A 131 3.86 -10.13 2.86
CA ILE A 131 4.74 -9.00 3.21
C ILE A 131 6.20 -9.24 2.81
N PRO A 132 6.81 -10.40 3.09
CA PRO A 132 8.19 -10.67 2.66
C PRO A 132 8.38 -10.53 1.15
N LYS A 133 7.44 -11.08 0.36
CA LYS A 133 7.49 -10.95 -1.10
C LYS A 133 7.36 -9.50 -1.57
N LYS A 134 6.46 -8.72 -0.98
CA LYS A 134 6.31 -7.28 -1.27
C LYS A 134 7.63 -6.53 -1.06
N ILE A 135 8.33 -6.81 0.05
CA ILE A 135 9.63 -6.20 0.36
C ILE A 135 10.67 -6.59 -0.71
N GLU A 136 10.71 -7.88 -1.10
CA GLU A 136 11.63 -8.36 -2.12
C GLU A 136 11.33 -7.75 -3.50
N ASP A 137 10.05 -7.62 -3.88
CA ASP A 137 9.63 -7.03 -5.16
C ASP A 137 10.04 -5.55 -5.26
N VAL A 138 9.83 -4.77 -4.19
CA VAL A 138 10.30 -3.37 -4.11
C VAL A 138 11.82 -3.31 -4.21
N GLY A 139 12.53 -4.17 -3.47
CA GLY A 139 13.99 -4.21 -3.50
C GLY A 139 14.54 -4.58 -4.87
N ALA A 140 13.94 -5.54 -5.56
CA ALA A 140 14.31 -5.93 -6.91
C ALA A 140 14.11 -4.79 -7.91
N ALA A 141 12.98 -4.07 -7.82
CA ALA A 141 12.66 -2.95 -8.69
C ALA A 141 13.70 -1.81 -8.60
N VAL A 142 14.37 -1.65 -7.47
CA VAL A 142 15.34 -0.57 -7.22
C VAL A 142 16.79 -1.05 -7.10
N GLY A 143 17.08 -2.34 -7.42
CA GLY A 143 18.43 -2.90 -7.41
C GLY A 143 19.00 -3.14 -5.99
N LEU A 144 18.14 -3.33 -4.98
CA LEU A 144 18.54 -3.55 -3.59
C LEU A 144 18.10 -4.94 -3.08
N SER A 145 18.14 -5.96 -3.95
CA SER A 145 17.62 -7.30 -3.68
C SER A 145 18.22 -7.95 -2.43
N ASP A 146 19.52 -7.80 -2.17
CA ASP A 146 20.15 -8.44 -1.00
C ASP A 146 19.68 -7.81 0.32
N LYS A 147 19.56 -6.47 0.35
CA LYS A 147 18.97 -5.78 1.50
C LYS A 147 17.50 -6.14 1.70
N ALA A 148 16.75 -6.27 0.60
CA ALA A 148 15.35 -6.66 0.63
C ALA A 148 15.16 -8.08 1.18
N LYS A 149 15.99 -9.04 0.77
CA LYS A 149 15.97 -10.40 1.33
C LYS A 149 16.24 -10.42 2.85
N THR A 150 17.20 -9.61 3.32
CA THR A 150 17.48 -9.49 4.74
C THR A 150 16.27 -8.93 5.49
N LEU A 151 15.71 -7.80 5.01
CA LEU A 151 14.53 -7.16 5.61
C LEU A 151 13.29 -8.07 5.57
N ALA A 152 13.10 -8.80 4.47
CA ALA A 152 12.00 -9.77 4.32
C ALA A 152 12.13 -10.92 5.33
N ALA A 153 13.36 -11.46 5.51
CA ALA A 153 13.61 -12.51 6.48
C ALA A 153 13.39 -12.04 7.94
N GLU A 154 13.84 -10.83 8.28
CA GLU A 154 13.61 -10.21 9.59
C GLU A 154 12.11 -9.99 9.84
N THR A 155 11.39 -9.47 8.83
CA THR A 155 9.94 -9.26 8.92
C THR A 155 9.21 -10.57 9.11
N LYS A 156 9.58 -11.62 8.34
CA LYS A 156 8.99 -12.95 8.49
C LYS A 156 9.25 -13.52 9.89
N ALA A 157 10.46 -13.42 10.40
CA ALA A 157 10.78 -13.89 11.75
C ALA A 157 9.94 -13.17 12.82
N GLY A 158 9.68 -11.88 12.66
CA GLY A 158 8.78 -11.10 13.50
C GLY A 158 7.33 -11.58 13.44
N LEU A 159 6.82 -11.89 12.23
CA LEU A 159 5.48 -12.46 12.05
C LEU A 159 5.35 -13.84 12.70
N ASP A 160 6.36 -14.70 12.53
CA ASP A 160 6.39 -16.03 13.15
C ASP A 160 6.45 -15.93 14.70
N ALA A 161 7.15 -14.93 15.23
CA ALA A 161 7.18 -14.66 16.67
C ALA A 161 5.81 -14.20 17.18
N LEU A 162 5.16 -13.25 16.48
CA LEU A 162 3.81 -12.82 16.82
C LEU A 162 2.82 -13.99 16.85
N ALA A 163 2.86 -14.83 15.81
CA ALA A 163 1.97 -15.99 15.73
C ALA A 163 2.15 -16.96 16.93
N ARG A 164 3.42 -17.18 17.37
CA ARG A 164 3.70 -18.00 18.56
C ARG A 164 3.13 -17.37 19.83
N ASP A 165 3.32 -16.06 20.02
CA ASP A 165 2.85 -15.36 21.22
C ASP A 165 1.32 -15.38 21.31
N VAL A 166 0.66 -15.11 20.17
CA VAL A 166 -0.81 -15.12 20.05
C VAL A 166 -1.39 -16.52 20.20
N SER A 167 -0.65 -17.58 19.85
CA SER A 167 -1.11 -18.97 20.03
C SER A 167 -1.36 -19.34 21.50
N ALA A 168 -0.79 -18.58 22.44
CA ALA A 168 -1.07 -18.74 23.86
C ALA A 168 -2.45 -18.21 24.30
N VAL A 169 -3.15 -17.45 23.46
CA VAL A 169 -4.51 -16.96 23.73
C VAL A 169 -5.51 -18.09 23.49
N PRO A 170 -6.24 -18.58 24.52
CA PRO A 170 -7.24 -19.62 24.33
C PRO A 170 -8.36 -19.15 23.38
N GLU A 171 -8.85 -20.04 22.54
CA GLU A 171 -9.87 -19.69 21.53
C GLU A 171 -11.13 -19.06 22.14
N LYS A 172 -11.59 -19.59 23.30
CA LYS A 172 -12.75 -19.06 24.03
C LYS A 172 -12.57 -17.63 24.55
N ASP A 173 -11.32 -17.17 24.70
CA ASP A 173 -10.98 -15.86 25.25
C ASP A 173 -10.68 -14.83 24.14
N ARG A 174 -10.74 -15.26 22.87
CA ARG A 174 -10.49 -14.38 21.74
C ARG A 174 -11.56 -13.33 21.62
N LYS A 175 -11.12 -12.06 21.52
CA LYS A 175 -11.99 -10.88 21.43
C LYS A 175 -12.58 -10.72 20.04
N ARG A 176 -13.87 -10.40 19.97
CA ARG A 176 -14.55 -9.96 18.75
C ARG A 176 -14.24 -8.49 18.53
N VAL A 177 -13.50 -8.18 17.49
CA VAL A 177 -13.01 -6.82 17.18
C VAL A 177 -13.74 -6.28 15.96
N LEU A 178 -14.42 -5.15 16.10
CA LEU A 178 -15.01 -4.43 14.98
C LEU A 178 -14.09 -3.28 14.56
N PHE A 179 -13.51 -3.40 13.37
CA PHE A 179 -12.78 -2.27 12.79
C PHE A 179 -13.75 -1.28 12.16
N VAL A 180 -13.68 -0.02 12.61
CA VAL A 180 -14.47 1.10 12.09
C VAL A 180 -13.58 2.04 11.31
N LEU A 181 -13.75 2.05 9.99
CA LEU A 181 -13.03 2.95 9.09
C LEU A 181 -13.54 4.40 9.21
N SER A 182 -14.84 4.56 9.39
CA SER A 182 -15.52 5.85 9.51
C SER A 182 -16.88 5.69 10.19
N SER A 183 -17.28 6.69 10.96
CA SER A 183 -18.62 6.84 11.55
C SER A 183 -19.28 8.16 11.13
N ALA A 184 -18.82 8.75 10.03
CA ALA A 184 -19.30 10.05 9.56
C ALA A 184 -20.80 10.03 9.25
N GLY A 185 -21.52 11.03 9.78
CA GLY A 185 -22.97 11.14 9.62
C GLY A 185 -23.76 9.98 10.26
N GLY A 186 -23.20 9.31 11.26
CA GLY A 186 -23.82 8.16 11.93
C GLY A 186 -23.76 6.84 11.15
N ARG A 187 -23.14 6.84 9.97
CA ARG A 187 -22.98 5.63 9.12
C ARG A 187 -21.70 4.90 9.51
N ILE A 188 -21.85 3.68 10.00
CA ILE A 188 -20.70 2.84 10.37
C ILE A 188 -20.14 2.15 9.13
N MET A 189 -18.98 2.60 8.66
CA MET A 189 -18.22 1.91 7.63
C MET A 189 -17.25 0.94 8.31
N ALA A 190 -17.46 -0.35 8.17
CA ALA A 190 -16.67 -1.39 8.82
C ALA A 190 -15.86 -2.22 7.81
N ALA A 191 -14.80 -2.85 8.31
CA ALA A 191 -13.98 -3.79 7.54
C ALA A 191 -14.48 -5.22 7.74
N GLY A 192 -14.89 -5.86 6.65
CA GLY A 192 -15.19 -7.28 6.58
C GLY A 192 -13.96 -8.13 6.26
N LYS A 193 -14.19 -9.40 5.91
CA LYS A 193 -13.15 -10.28 5.38
C LYS A 193 -12.51 -9.70 4.10
N ASP A 194 -11.36 -10.20 3.73
CA ASP A 194 -10.58 -9.77 2.57
C ASP A 194 -10.10 -8.30 2.68
N THR A 195 -9.79 -7.84 3.91
CA THR A 195 -9.23 -6.52 4.19
C THR A 195 -8.00 -6.64 5.08
N GLU A 196 -7.11 -5.65 4.99
CA GLU A 196 -5.93 -5.54 5.86
C GLU A 196 -6.35 -5.44 7.34
N ALA A 197 -7.47 -4.77 7.61
CA ALA A 197 -8.01 -4.66 8.95
C ALA A 197 -8.46 -6.01 9.52
N ALA A 198 -9.10 -6.88 8.71
CA ALA A 198 -9.44 -8.23 9.13
C ALA A 198 -8.17 -9.05 9.38
N ALA A 199 -7.21 -9.00 8.46
CA ALA A 199 -5.99 -9.76 8.58
C ALA A 199 -5.17 -9.38 9.83
N ILE A 200 -5.02 -8.08 10.15
CA ILE A 200 -4.27 -7.66 11.35
C ILE A 200 -5.01 -8.04 12.65
N ILE A 201 -6.34 -8.00 12.66
CA ILE A 201 -7.15 -8.48 13.80
C ILE A 201 -6.87 -9.96 14.05
N GLU A 202 -6.88 -10.79 13.01
CA GLU A 202 -6.60 -12.22 13.08
C GLU A 202 -5.16 -12.49 13.50
N MET A 203 -4.19 -11.80 12.93
CA MET A 203 -2.77 -11.87 13.31
C MET A 203 -2.55 -11.50 14.79
N ALA A 204 -3.35 -10.57 15.33
CA ALA A 204 -3.33 -10.20 16.74
C ALA A 204 -4.17 -11.17 17.64
N GLY A 205 -4.71 -12.28 17.11
CA GLY A 205 -5.49 -13.27 17.83
C GLY A 205 -6.94 -12.89 18.07
N GLY A 206 -7.43 -11.79 17.48
CA GLY A 206 -8.83 -11.41 17.53
C GLY A 206 -9.69 -12.15 16.51
N ILE A 207 -10.99 -11.97 16.62
CA ILE A 207 -12.00 -12.42 15.66
C ILE A 207 -12.59 -11.17 15.00
N ASN A 208 -12.55 -11.06 13.66
CA ASN A 208 -13.23 -9.96 12.99
C ASN A 208 -14.74 -10.08 13.22
N ALA A 209 -15.33 -9.09 13.92
CA ALA A 209 -16.77 -9.09 14.24
C ALA A 209 -17.67 -8.90 13.01
N ALA A 210 -17.11 -8.41 11.88
CA ALA A 210 -17.83 -8.17 10.63
C ALA A 210 -17.49 -9.19 9.51
N GLN A 211 -17.16 -10.43 9.88
CA GLN A 211 -16.75 -11.48 8.92
C GLN A 211 -17.83 -11.88 7.89
N GLU A 212 -19.10 -11.50 8.11
CA GLU A 212 -20.21 -11.79 7.20
C GLU A 212 -20.19 -10.92 5.93
N ILE A 213 -19.43 -9.81 5.95
CA ILE A 213 -19.25 -8.96 4.79
C ILE A 213 -17.83 -9.09 4.24
N SER A 214 -17.63 -8.79 2.94
CA SER A 214 -16.32 -8.73 2.29
C SER A 214 -16.01 -7.28 1.90
N GLY A 215 -14.75 -6.86 2.13
CA GLY A 215 -14.30 -5.50 1.90
C GLY A 215 -14.83 -4.50 2.93
N TYR A 216 -14.69 -3.22 2.63
CA TYR A 216 -15.19 -2.13 3.46
C TYR A 216 -16.62 -1.80 3.08
N LYS A 217 -17.57 -1.97 4.00
CA LYS A 217 -19.01 -1.75 3.74
C LYS A 217 -19.70 -1.05 4.91
N PRO A 218 -20.79 -0.31 4.63
CA PRO A 218 -21.63 0.22 5.69
C PRO A 218 -22.36 -0.94 6.40
N LEU A 219 -22.42 -0.87 7.72
CA LEU A 219 -23.26 -1.74 8.56
C LEU A 219 -24.47 -0.96 9.06
N SER A 220 -25.62 -1.65 9.17
CA SER A 220 -26.76 -1.11 9.90
C SER A 220 -26.54 -1.21 11.43
N ASP A 221 -27.33 -0.46 12.19
CA ASP A 221 -27.26 -0.51 13.65
C ASP A 221 -27.50 -1.92 14.17
N GLU A 222 -28.50 -2.64 13.59
CA GLU A 222 -28.81 -4.01 13.94
C GLU A 222 -27.65 -4.98 13.65
N ALA A 223 -26.93 -4.77 12.54
CA ALA A 223 -25.78 -5.58 12.17
C ALA A 223 -24.61 -5.37 13.16
N VAL A 224 -24.39 -4.16 13.62
CA VAL A 224 -23.38 -3.86 14.66
C VAL A 224 -23.77 -4.49 16.00
N ILE A 225 -25.05 -4.38 16.40
CA ILE A 225 -25.57 -5.01 17.62
C ILE A 225 -25.42 -6.54 17.55
N ALA A 226 -25.81 -7.15 16.42
CA ALA A 226 -25.69 -8.60 16.20
C ALA A 226 -24.23 -9.08 16.16
N ALA A 227 -23.32 -8.26 15.63
CA ALA A 227 -21.89 -8.53 15.64
C ALA A 227 -21.31 -8.58 17.07
N ALA A 228 -21.97 -7.94 18.04
CA ALA A 228 -21.63 -7.91 19.47
C ALA A 228 -20.11 -7.76 19.70
N PRO A 229 -19.46 -6.68 19.20
CA PRO A 229 -18.04 -6.50 19.36
C PRO A 229 -17.65 -6.34 20.84
N ASP A 230 -16.57 -7.00 21.26
CA ASP A 230 -15.92 -6.80 22.55
C ASP A 230 -15.05 -5.53 22.54
N VAL A 231 -14.51 -5.20 21.37
CA VAL A 231 -13.59 -4.07 21.15
C VAL A 231 -13.91 -3.39 19.84
N VAL A 232 -13.91 -2.07 19.83
CA VAL A 232 -13.87 -1.26 18.59
C VAL A 232 -12.43 -0.86 18.30
N LEU A 233 -11.96 -1.16 17.08
CA LEU A 233 -10.67 -0.74 16.57
C LEU A 233 -10.87 0.33 15.52
N THR A 234 -10.09 1.41 15.59
CA THR A 234 -10.14 2.52 14.62
C THR A 234 -8.75 3.03 14.29
N MET A 235 -8.64 3.73 13.16
CA MET A 235 -7.39 4.38 12.79
C MET A 235 -7.36 5.81 13.34
N ASP A 236 -6.18 6.16 13.89
CA ASP A 236 -5.81 7.56 14.09
C ASP A 236 -5.19 8.11 12.79
N ARG A 237 -5.73 9.21 12.32
CA ARG A 237 -5.24 9.96 11.15
C ARG A 237 -4.76 11.36 11.53
N GLY A 238 -4.39 11.57 12.80
CA GLY A 238 -3.90 12.84 13.33
C GLY A 238 -5.00 13.79 13.79
N ASP A 239 -6.17 13.84 13.13
CA ASP A 239 -7.24 14.80 13.43
C ASP A 239 -8.42 14.20 14.22
N HIS A 240 -8.38 12.90 14.58
CA HIS A 240 -9.56 12.17 15.04
C HIS A 240 -9.52 11.66 16.47
N VAL A 241 -8.52 12.03 17.28
CA VAL A 241 -8.41 11.61 18.70
C VAL A 241 -9.65 12.02 19.54
N GLY A 242 -10.36 13.07 19.14
CA GLY A 242 -11.60 13.50 19.78
C GLY A 242 -12.83 12.64 19.46
N LYS A 243 -12.81 11.89 18.35
CA LYS A 243 -13.99 11.16 17.84
C LYS A 243 -14.21 9.80 18.50
N ALA A 244 -13.24 9.28 19.25
CA ALA A 244 -13.37 8.00 19.93
C ALA A 244 -14.58 7.97 20.88
N LYS A 245 -14.84 9.06 21.61
CA LYS A 245 -16.02 9.19 22.51
C LYS A 245 -17.34 9.25 21.74
N GLU A 246 -17.31 9.72 20.50
CA GLU A 246 -18.50 9.85 19.66
C GLU A 246 -18.99 8.50 19.16
N ILE A 247 -18.12 7.52 18.93
CA ILE A 247 -18.50 6.18 18.43
C ILE A 247 -19.47 5.51 19.41
N PHE A 248 -19.16 5.50 20.71
CA PHE A 248 -20.05 4.85 21.70
C PHE A 248 -21.31 5.63 22.00
N ALA A 249 -21.43 6.88 21.55
CA ALA A 249 -22.68 7.63 21.60
C ALA A 249 -23.68 7.21 20.50
N LEU A 250 -23.20 6.53 19.45
CA LEU A 250 -24.07 6.08 18.37
C LEU A 250 -24.99 4.95 18.82
N PRO A 251 -26.28 4.95 18.41
CA PRO A 251 -27.24 3.92 18.79
C PRO A 251 -26.73 2.50 18.52
N ALA A 252 -26.04 2.29 17.40
CA ALA A 252 -25.45 1.03 16.99
C ALA A 252 -24.54 0.37 18.05
N PHE A 253 -23.89 1.17 18.90
CA PHE A 253 -22.92 0.65 19.86
C PHE A 253 -23.46 0.57 21.30
N GLN A 254 -24.55 1.26 21.64
CA GLN A 254 -24.98 1.43 23.04
C GLN A 254 -25.24 0.11 23.78
N SER A 255 -25.67 -0.94 23.07
CA SER A 255 -25.94 -2.26 23.64
C SER A 255 -24.79 -3.27 23.47
N THR A 256 -23.65 -2.83 22.94
CA THR A 256 -22.51 -3.73 22.68
C THR A 256 -21.63 -3.92 23.90
N PRO A 257 -20.94 -5.06 24.05
CA PRO A 257 -19.92 -5.26 25.07
C PRO A 257 -18.82 -4.19 25.03
N ALA A 258 -18.43 -3.74 23.82
CA ALA A 258 -17.42 -2.71 23.64
C ALA A 258 -17.82 -1.38 24.28
N ALA A 259 -19.07 -0.95 24.15
CA ALA A 259 -19.55 0.28 24.80
C ALA A 259 -19.64 0.14 26.32
N ALA A 260 -20.14 -0.99 26.81
CA ALA A 260 -20.23 -1.27 28.26
C ALA A 260 -18.85 -1.19 28.94
N ASN A 261 -17.80 -1.70 28.26
CA ASN A 261 -16.43 -1.73 28.76
C ASN A 261 -15.60 -0.51 28.31
N LYS A 262 -16.15 0.40 27.51
CA LYS A 262 -15.44 1.53 26.87
C LYS A 262 -14.20 1.07 26.12
N ALA A 263 -14.27 -0.12 25.50
CA ALA A 263 -13.16 -0.80 24.84
C ALA A 263 -12.96 -0.26 23.43
N LEU A 264 -12.26 0.85 23.32
CA LEU A 264 -11.82 1.46 22.06
C LEU A 264 -10.30 1.40 21.97
N ILE A 265 -9.79 0.90 20.85
CA ILE A 265 -8.39 0.94 20.46
C ILE A 265 -8.26 1.85 19.25
N SER A 266 -7.35 2.82 19.31
CA SER A 266 -6.97 3.66 18.17
C SER A 266 -5.47 3.50 17.91
N MET A 267 -5.10 3.29 16.64
CA MET A 267 -3.71 3.14 16.22
C MET A 267 -3.47 3.93 14.93
N ASP A 268 -2.21 4.35 14.69
CA ASP A 268 -1.83 4.98 13.42
C ASP A 268 -2.26 4.12 12.22
N GLY A 269 -2.85 4.75 11.20
CA GLY A 269 -3.45 4.02 10.09
C GLY A 269 -2.43 3.27 9.25
N LEU A 270 -1.30 3.90 8.89
CA LEU A 270 -0.26 3.23 8.09
C LEU A 270 0.43 2.11 8.89
N TYR A 271 0.65 2.32 10.18
CA TYR A 271 1.22 1.31 11.08
C TYR A 271 0.32 0.09 11.19
N LEU A 272 -1.00 0.31 11.37
CA LEU A 272 -1.98 -0.75 11.58
C LEU A 272 -2.27 -1.58 10.33
N ILE A 273 -2.53 -0.92 9.19
CA ILE A 273 -3.01 -1.59 7.98
C ILE A 273 -2.12 -1.39 6.73
N GLY A 274 -0.90 -0.88 6.89
CA GLY A 274 0.02 -0.71 5.77
C GLY A 274 0.61 -2.03 5.25
N PHE A 275 0.69 -3.05 6.09
CA PHE A 275 1.26 -4.36 5.71
C PHE A 275 2.67 -4.24 5.14
N GLY A 276 3.52 -3.53 5.86
CA GLY A 276 4.94 -3.32 5.58
C GLY A 276 5.86 -3.96 6.62
N PRO A 277 7.13 -3.54 6.66
CA PRO A 277 8.13 -4.09 7.60
C PRO A 277 7.75 -3.98 9.08
N ARG A 278 6.90 -3.00 9.45
CA ARG A 278 6.45 -2.79 10.83
C ARG A 278 5.22 -3.60 11.23
N THR A 279 4.62 -4.37 10.30
CA THR A 279 3.41 -5.16 10.60
C THR A 279 3.56 -6.13 11.76
N PRO A 280 4.71 -6.82 11.97
CA PRO A 280 4.87 -7.67 13.15
C PRO A 280 4.74 -6.89 14.47
N ALA A 281 5.31 -5.69 14.52
CA ALA A 281 5.22 -4.81 15.69
C ALA A 281 3.78 -4.28 15.88
N ALA A 282 3.11 -3.86 14.79
CA ALA A 282 1.73 -3.39 14.84
C ALA A 282 0.77 -4.49 15.35
N GLY A 283 0.94 -5.73 14.84
CA GLY A 283 0.18 -6.88 15.31
C GLY A 283 0.42 -7.21 16.78
N ARG A 284 1.68 -7.10 17.24
CA ARG A 284 2.06 -7.29 18.65
C ARG A 284 1.43 -6.23 19.55
N ASP A 285 1.52 -4.95 19.17
CA ASP A 285 0.93 -3.85 19.92
C ASP A 285 -0.59 -3.98 20.01
N LEU A 286 -1.25 -4.42 18.94
CA LEU A 286 -2.67 -4.70 18.93
C LEU A 286 -2.98 -5.91 19.86
N ALA A 287 -2.23 -7.01 19.75
CA ALA A 287 -2.40 -8.18 20.58
C ALA A 287 -2.20 -7.87 22.08
N ALA A 288 -1.20 -7.06 22.42
CA ALA A 288 -0.97 -6.63 23.81
C ALA A 288 -2.11 -5.77 24.36
N LYS A 289 -2.76 -4.96 23.51
CA LYS A 289 -3.97 -4.19 23.89
C LYS A 289 -5.19 -5.06 24.04
N LEU A 290 -5.33 -6.13 23.23
CA LEU A 290 -6.42 -7.09 23.33
C LEU A 290 -6.25 -8.07 24.51
N TYR A 291 -5.02 -8.48 24.80
CA TYR A 291 -4.65 -9.56 25.75
C TYR A 291 -3.44 -9.16 26.61
N PRO A 292 -3.57 -8.11 27.45
CA PRO A 292 -2.42 -7.55 28.19
C PRO A 292 -1.77 -8.53 29.18
N ASP A 293 -2.52 -9.54 29.62
CA ASP A 293 -2.02 -10.58 30.56
C ASP A 293 -1.26 -11.70 29.84
N VAL A 294 -1.45 -11.85 28.51
CA VAL A 294 -0.87 -12.94 27.70
C VAL A 294 0.24 -12.46 26.80
N VAL A 295 0.01 -11.38 26.06
CA VAL A 295 0.96 -10.83 25.08
C VAL A 295 1.56 -9.54 25.63
N LYS A 296 2.87 -9.42 25.58
CA LYS A 296 3.58 -8.17 25.96
C LYS A 296 3.98 -7.40 24.71
N PRO A 297 4.03 -6.04 24.80
CA PRO A 297 4.47 -5.16 23.71
C PRO A 297 5.88 -5.45 23.20
#